data_a105446271a879f18f58abdbcf1e1cb3
#
_entry.id   a105446271a879f18f58abdbcf1e1cb3
#
_cell.length_a   1.000
_cell.length_b   1.000
_cell.length_c   1.000
_cell.angle_alpha   90.00
_cell.angle_beta   90.00
_cell.angle_gamma   90.00
#
_symmetry.space_group_name_H-M   'P 1'
#
loop_
_entity.id
_entity.type
_entity.pdbx_description
1 polymer ?
#
loop_
_entity_poly.entity_id
_entity_poly.type
_entity_poly.pdbx_seq_one_letter_code
_entity_poly.pdbx_strand_id
1 'polypeptide(L)'
;MAMGRESDRQGDLMVSWAEMPRSPGHVFYDRLQEVLIAGGFDLFVETACQPYYAPKMGAPSVPPGRYFRMHMVGYFEGIASERGIAWRCADSHSLRDFLRLENREEVPDHSWLSKTRSRLPHEVHESVFGWVLKLVAEQGLVRGKRIGVDASTMEANAALRTIVRRDDGRTYREMLIQMAKQSGIETPTADDLVRLDRARTGKKLSNEDWVSKTDPQAKIAKLKDGRTHLAYKPEHAVDLDTGIIVAAVLHPADQGDTTTIEGTLTAVENNLAPMSAAPTKQKPSELVADKGYHSRAVLKTLDAGGWKKIGRAHV
;
A
#
# COMPACT_ATOMS: atom_id res chain seq x y z
N MET A 1 -25.73 3.32 45.29
CA MET A 1 -25.78 4.44 44.34
C MET A 1 -27.19 4.50 43.77
N ALA A 2 -27.80 5.70 43.66
CA ALA A 2 -29.07 5.86 42.98
C ALA A 2 -28.89 5.80 41.46
N MET A 3 -29.89 5.25 40.75
CA MET A 3 -29.91 5.17 39.31
C MET A 3 -30.03 6.58 38.70
N GLY A 4 -29.13 6.95 37.78
CA GLY A 4 -29.26 8.17 36.97
C GLY A 4 -30.47 8.10 36.04
N ARG A 5 -31.09 9.24 35.75
CA ARG A 5 -32.19 9.35 34.78
C ARG A 5 -31.81 10.36 33.71
N GLU A 6 -32.12 10.06 32.46
CA GLU A 6 -32.01 11.01 31.38
C GLU A 6 -33.03 12.14 31.55
N SER A 7 -32.61 13.35 31.21
CA SER A 7 -33.49 14.53 31.18
C SER A 7 -33.14 15.33 29.91
N ASP A 8 -34.14 15.96 29.33
CA ASP A 8 -33.90 16.92 28.22
C ASP A 8 -33.06 18.07 28.78
N ARG A 9 -31.88 18.24 28.18
CA ARG A 9 -30.94 19.30 28.56
C ARG A 9 -30.96 20.38 27.50
N GLN A 10 -31.06 21.61 27.93
CA GLN A 10 -30.76 22.75 27.06
C GLN A 10 -29.26 22.77 26.85
N GLY A 11 -28.82 22.74 25.59
CA GLY A 11 -27.40 22.84 25.26
C GLY A 11 -26.82 24.21 25.65
N ASP A 12 -25.56 24.22 26.06
CA ASP A 12 -24.86 25.46 26.33
C ASP A 12 -24.68 26.27 25.04
N LEU A 13 -24.88 27.59 25.14
CA LEU A 13 -24.77 28.49 23.97
C LEU A 13 -23.32 28.62 23.51
N MET A 14 -22.37 28.49 24.40
CA MET A 14 -20.92 28.50 24.12
C MET A 14 -20.21 27.58 25.13
N VAL A 15 -19.39 26.68 24.60
CA VAL A 15 -18.47 25.86 25.41
C VAL A 15 -17.07 26.12 24.88
N SER A 16 -16.14 26.48 25.76
CA SER A 16 -14.75 26.64 25.37
C SER A 16 -14.10 25.27 25.13
N TRP A 17 -13.09 25.19 24.25
CA TRP A 17 -12.38 23.94 24.01
C TRP A 17 -11.77 23.34 25.30
N ALA A 18 -11.37 24.17 26.22
CA ALA A 18 -10.81 23.75 27.52
C ALA A 18 -11.86 23.12 28.45
N GLU A 19 -13.14 23.44 28.28
CA GLU A 19 -14.26 22.95 29.12
C GLU A 19 -14.87 21.66 28.55
N MET A 20 -14.51 21.28 27.29
CA MET A 20 -15.00 20.03 26.75
C MET A 20 -14.39 18.84 27.48
N PRO A 21 -15.24 17.88 27.94
CA PRO A 21 -14.73 16.68 28.59
C PRO A 21 -13.82 15.92 27.67
N ARG A 22 -12.56 15.76 28.04
CA ARG A 22 -11.55 14.99 27.31
C ARG A 22 -11.26 13.69 28.05
N SER A 23 -11.03 12.63 27.33
CA SER A 23 -10.32 11.50 27.88
C SER A 23 -8.89 11.94 28.25
N PRO A 24 -8.18 11.20 29.14
CA PRO A 24 -6.79 11.54 29.52
C PRO A 24 -5.77 11.49 28.37
N GLY A 25 -6.22 11.55 27.13
CA GLY A 25 -5.41 11.43 25.92
C GLY A 25 -5.31 9.99 25.43
N HIS A 26 -4.88 9.81 24.18
CA HIS A 26 -4.56 8.50 23.66
C HIS A 26 -3.04 8.32 23.72
N VAL A 27 -2.54 7.71 24.80
CA VAL A 27 -1.11 7.59 25.13
C VAL A 27 -0.24 7.18 23.90
N PHE A 28 -0.76 6.32 23.03
CA PHE A 28 -0.06 5.90 21.83
C PHE A 28 0.13 7.07 20.83
N TYR A 29 -0.93 7.83 20.53
CA TYR A 29 -0.84 8.93 19.58
C TYR A 29 -0.07 10.13 20.14
N ASP A 30 -0.14 10.37 21.44
CA ASP A 30 0.67 11.39 22.12
C ASP A 30 2.16 11.04 21.98
N ARG A 31 2.53 9.78 22.26
CA ARG A 31 3.90 9.31 22.12
C ARG A 31 4.38 9.32 20.67
N LEU A 32 3.53 8.90 19.74
CA LEU A 32 3.85 8.93 18.30
C LEU A 32 4.06 10.38 17.84
N GLN A 33 3.23 11.32 18.29
CA GLN A 33 3.38 12.74 17.98
C GLN A 33 4.71 13.31 18.51
N GLU A 34 5.13 12.96 19.72
CA GLU A 34 6.43 13.36 20.28
C GLU A 34 7.59 12.88 19.38
N VAL A 35 7.54 11.61 18.95
CA VAL A 35 8.56 11.02 18.07
C VAL A 35 8.59 11.73 16.71
N LEU A 36 7.42 12.02 16.12
CA LEU A 36 7.34 12.73 14.84
C LEU A 36 7.86 14.15 14.94
N ILE A 37 7.56 14.86 16.02
CA ILE A 37 8.06 16.22 16.26
C ILE A 37 9.57 16.20 16.47
N ALA A 38 10.07 15.34 17.34
CA ALA A 38 11.50 15.23 17.65
C ALA A 38 12.32 14.88 16.39
N GLY A 39 11.77 14.06 15.50
CA GLY A 39 12.39 13.72 14.22
C GLY A 39 12.25 14.77 13.11
N GLY A 40 11.52 15.87 13.35
CA GLY A 40 11.30 16.91 12.33
C GLY A 40 10.42 16.48 11.16
N PHE A 41 9.45 15.61 11.40
CA PHE A 41 8.61 14.96 10.39
C PHE A 41 7.92 15.96 9.44
N ASP A 42 7.30 17.00 9.99
CA ASP A 42 6.53 17.94 9.18
C ASP A 42 7.42 18.68 8.17
N LEU A 43 8.57 19.20 8.61
CA LEU A 43 9.52 19.86 7.72
C LEU A 43 10.05 18.91 6.63
N PHE A 44 10.36 17.67 7.00
CA PHE A 44 10.80 16.66 6.04
C PHE A 44 9.73 16.41 4.97
N VAL A 45 8.48 16.13 5.38
CA VAL A 45 7.39 15.84 4.45
C VAL A 45 7.02 17.04 3.59
N GLU A 46 7.00 18.25 4.15
CA GLU A 46 6.76 19.50 3.41
C GLU A 46 7.82 19.70 2.33
N THR A 47 9.09 19.48 2.66
CA THR A 47 10.21 19.58 1.71
C THR A 47 10.06 18.53 0.58
N ALA A 48 9.77 17.28 0.92
CA ALA A 48 9.60 16.21 -0.04
C ALA A 48 8.39 16.43 -0.97
N CYS A 49 7.32 17.03 -0.46
CA CYS A 49 6.09 17.29 -1.21
C CYS A 49 6.12 18.59 -2.02
N GLN A 50 6.99 19.55 -1.68
CA GLN A 50 7.04 20.89 -2.29
C GLN A 50 7.00 20.89 -3.83
N PRO A 51 7.73 20.02 -4.56
CA PRO A 51 7.72 20.00 -6.02
C PRO A 51 6.35 19.71 -6.65
N TYR A 52 5.43 19.11 -5.90
CA TYR A 52 4.10 18.68 -6.35
C TYR A 52 2.99 19.67 -6.00
N TYR A 53 3.35 20.83 -5.46
CA TYR A 53 2.44 21.93 -5.12
C TYR A 53 2.81 23.20 -5.87
N ALA A 54 1.81 24.02 -6.18
CA ALA A 54 2.04 25.29 -6.85
C ALA A 54 2.82 26.26 -5.93
N PRO A 55 3.90 26.92 -6.44
CA PRO A 55 4.79 27.71 -5.58
C PRO A 55 4.16 29.00 -5.06
N LYS A 56 3.17 29.61 -5.74
CA LYS A 56 2.64 30.95 -5.40
C LYS A 56 1.16 31.19 -5.68
N MET A 57 0.45 30.29 -6.34
CA MET A 57 -0.92 30.56 -6.78
C MET A 57 -1.91 29.55 -6.16
N GLY A 58 -3.07 30.05 -5.73
CA GLY A 58 -4.16 29.26 -5.18
C GLY A 58 -4.32 29.40 -3.66
N ALA A 59 -5.43 28.89 -3.13
CA ALA A 59 -5.65 28.78 -1.69
C ALA A 59 -4.61 27.85 -1.05
N PRO A 60 -4.16 28.13 0.18
CA PRO A 60 -3.28 27.21 0.92
C PRO A 60 -3.91 25.83 1.01
N SER A 61 -3.16 24.79 0.66
CA SER A 61 -3.62 23.43 0.84
C SER A 61 -3.45 22.98 2.29
N VAL A 62 -4.19 21.94 2.68
CA VAL A 62 -3.93 21.26 3.96
C VAL A 62 -2.48 20.75 3.98
N PRO A 63 -1.73 20.95 5.06
CA PRO A 63 -0.34 20.51 5.17
C PRO A 63 -0.17 19.01 4.88
N PRO A 64 0.82 18.59 4.08
CA PRO A 64 1.00 17.20 3.69
C PRO A 64 1.31 16.28 4.88
N GLY A 65 1.87 16.77 5.97
CA GLY A 65 2.06 16.01 7.20
C GLY A 65 0.75 15.43 7.78
N ARG A 66 -0.38 16.09 7.53
CA ARG A 66 -1.71 15.58 7.93
C ARG A 66 -2.15 14.39 7.11
N TYR A 67 -1.84 14.38 5.80
CA TYR A 67 -2.11 13.23 4.93
C TYR A 67 -1.46 11.96 5.47
N PHE A 68 -0.18 12.01 5.79
CA PHE A 68 0.52 10.85 6.33
C PHE A 68 0.03 10.45 7.71
N ARG A 69 -0.27 11.42 8.61
CA ARG A 69 -0.87 11.11 9.92
C ARG A 69 -2.23 10.43 9.81
N MET A 70 -3.08 10.86 8.90
CA MET A 70 -4.37 10.20 8.66
C MET A 70 -4.18 8.76 8.17
N HIS A 71 -3.20 8.51 7.29
CA HIS A 71 -2.87 7.15 6.87
C HIS A 71 -2.24 6.31 8.00
N MET A 72 -1.46 6.90 8.90
CA MET A 72 -0.98 6.23 10.12
C MET A 72 -2.16 5.81 11.00
N VAL A 73 -3.16 6.68 11.21
CA VAL A 73 -4.39 6.31 11.93
C VAL A 73 -5.09 5.14 11.25
N GLY A 74 -5.26 5.19 9.92
CA GLY A 74 -5.84 4.09 9.16
C GLY A 74 -5.11 2.76 9.37
N TYR A 75 -3.80 2.79 9.32
CA TYR A 75 -2.95 1.62 9.53
C TYR A 75 -3.07 1.06 10.96
N PHE A 76 -2.88 1.91 11.97
CA PHE A 76 -2.87 1.46 13.37
C PHE A 76 -4.25 1.02 13.88
N GLU A 77 -5.33 1.57 13.34
CA GLU A 77 -6.68 1.19 13.71
C GLU A 77 -7.33 0.19 12.73
N GLY A 78 -6.59 -0.28 11.71
CA GLY A 78 -7.08 -1.28 10.75
C GLY A 78 -8.20 -0.77 9.84
N ILE A 79 -8.22 0.54 9.53
CA ILE A 79 -9.25 1.17 8.71
C ILE A 79 -8.82 1.17 7.24
N ALA A 80 -9.47 0.37 6.41
CA ALA A 80 -9.09 0.17 5.02
C ALA A 80 -9.58 1.27 4.04
N SER A 81 -10.52 2.13 4.42
CA SER A 81 -11.10 3.13 3.53
C SER A 81 -10.77 4.56 3.93
N GLU A 82 -10.44 5.42 2.97
CA GLU A 82 -10.20 6.85 3.20
C GLU A 82 -11.39 7.56 3.86
N ARG A 83 -12.62 7.13 3.53
CA ARG A 83 -13.83 7.66 4.17
C ARG A 83 -13.90 7.27 5.65
N GLY A 84 -13.56 6.03 5.98
CA GLY A 84 -13.48 5.55 7.35
C GLY A 84 -12.40 6.27 8.15
N ILE A 85 -11.23 6.51 7.55
CA ILE A 85 -10.14 7.29 8.16
C ILE A 85 -10.60 8.71 8.48
N ALA A 86 -11.17 9.42 7.51
CA ALA A 86 -11.63 10.79 7.69
C ALA A 86 -12.72 10.87 8.79
N TRP A 87 -13.68 9.96 8.76
CA TRP A 87 -14.72 9.88 9.78
C TRP A 87 -14.16 9.60 11.18
N ARG A 88 -13.27 8.61 11.29
CA ARG A 88 -12.64 8.27 12.58
C ARG A 88 -11.84 9.44 13.16
N CYS A 89 -11.12 10.17 12.32
CA CYS A 89 -10.38 11.36 12.74
C CYS A 89 -11.32 12.48 13.20
N ALA A 90 -12.49 12.64 12.58
CA ALA A 90 -13.47 13.66 12.96
C ALA A 90 -14.14 13.36 14.29
N ASP A 91 -14.34 12.09 14.61
CA ASP A 91 -15.06 11.63 15.82
C ASP A 91 -14.17 11.55 17.09
N SER A 92 -12.92 12.02 17.02
CA SER A 92 -12.00 11.90 18.15
C SER A 92 -11.18 13.18 18.38
N HIS A 93 -11.31 13.76 19.56
CA HIS A 93 -10.49 14.90 19.96
C HIS A 93 -9.00 14.58 19.99
N SER A 94 -8.61 13.39 20.49
CA SER A 94 -7.20 12.96 20.52
C SER A 94 -6.60 12.81 19.12
N LEU A 95 -7.39 12.37 18.13
CA LEU A 95 -6.91 12.29 16.74
C LEU A 95 -6.86 13.67 16.09
N ARG A 96 -7.77 14.58 16.43
CA ARG A 96 -7.67 15.99 15.99
C ARG A 96 -6.39 16.64 16.49
N ASP A 97 -6.02 16.41 17.75
CA ASP A 97 -4.76 16.89 18.34
C ASP A 97 -3.55 16.24 17.63
N PHE A 98 -3.58 14.93 17.36
CA PHE A 98 -2.55 14.24 16.60
C PHE A 98 -2.40 14.78 15.18
N LEU A 99 -3.48 15.18 14.51
CA LEU A 99 -3.47 15.84 13.22
C LEU A 99 -3.01 17.30 13.27
N ARG A 100 -2.81 17.86 14.47
CA ARG A 100 -2.44 19.28 14.68
C ARG A 100 -3.49 20.23 14.10
N LEU A 101 -4.77 19.91 14.30
CA LEU A 101 -5.88 20.75 13.88
C LEU A 101 -6.17 21.82 14.93
N GLU A 102 -6.44 23.03 14.47
CA GLU A 102 -6.97 24.07 15.33
C GLU A 102 -8.40 23.76 15.79
N ASN A 103 -8.86 24.38 16.87
CA ASN A 103 -10.16 24.08 17.49
C ASN A 103 -11.34 24.16 16.52
N ARG A 104 -11.33 25.12 15.59
CA ARG A 104 -12.40 25.34 14.59
C ARG A 104 -12.08 24.75 13.21
N GLU A 105 -10.93 24.17 13.05
CA GLU A 105 -10.50 23.61 11.77
C GLU A 105 -11.21 22.27 11.52
N GLU A 106 -11.73 22.10 10.32
CA GLU A 106 -12.37 20.85 9.91
C GLU A 106 -11.32 19.78 9.64
N VAL A 107 -11.68 18.53 9.94
CA VAL A 107 -10.86 17.38 9.55
C VAL A 107 -10.93 17.23 8.02
N PRO A 108 -9.79 17.06 7.32
CA PRO A 108 -9.78 16.81 5.89
C PRO A 108 -10.63 15.60 5.52
N ASP A 109 -11.45 15.73 4.50
CA ASP A 109 -12.35 14.69 4.05
C ASP A 109 -11.64 13.61 3.20
N HIS A 110 -12.36 12.54 2.89
CA HIS A 110 -11.84 11.44 2.09
C HIS A 110 -11.50 11.85 0.65
N SER A 111 -12.18 12.87 0.10
CA SER A 111 -11.90 13.33 -1.26
C SER A 111 -10.58 14.09 -1.32
N TRP A 112 -10.24 14.81 -0.26
CA TRP A 112 -8.93 15.41 -0.12
C TRP A 112 -7.82 14.36 -0.01
N LEU A 113 -8.01 13.31 0.81
CA LEU A 113 -7.07 12.19 0.90
C LEU A 113 -6.80 11.56 -0.47
N SER A 114 -7.87 11.23 -1.20
CA SER A 114 -7.79 10.66 -2.54
C SER A 114 -7.05 11.55 -3.54
N LYS A 115 -7.37 12.85 -3.56
CA LYS A 115 -6.71 13.85 -4.43
C LYS A 115 -5.23 14.01 -4.07
N THR A 116 -4.90 13.99 -2.77
CA THR A 116 -3.50 14.09 -2.30
C THR A 116 -2.73 12.84 -2.70
N ARG A 117 -3.28 11.65 -2.53
CA ARG A 117 -2.67 10.40 -2.99
C ARG A 117 -2.39 10.42 -4.49
N SER A 118 -3.33 10.91 -5.31
CA SER A 118 -3.14 11.01 -6.76
C SER A 118 -2.12 12.07 -7.18
N ARG A 119 -1.87 13.07 -6.33
CA ARG A 119 -0.88 14.14 -6.56
C ARG A 119 0.53 13.71 -6.21
N LEU A 120 0.69 12.98 -5.12
CA LEU A 120 2.00 12.57 -4.62
C LEU A 120 2.44 11.29 -5.32
N PRO A 121 3.57 11.28 -6.01
CA PRO A 121 4.10 10.08 -6.64
C PRO A 121 4.63 9.08 -5.61
N HIS A 122 4.93 7.88 -6.08
CA HIS A 122 5.37 6.77 -5.24
C HIS A 122 6.67 7.08 -4.48
N GLU A 123 7.58 7.79 -5.12
CA GLU A 123 8.88 8.18 -4.58
C GLU A 123 8.78 9.02 -3.30
N VAL A 124 7.71 9.82 -3.16
CA VAL A 124 7.45 10.56 -1.91
C VAL A 124 7.08 9.59 -0.79
N HIS A 125 6.26 8.59 -1.07
CA HIS A 125 5.89 7.58 -0.08
C HIS A 125 7.11 6.72 0.32
N GLU A 126 7.95 6.35 -0.64
CA GLU A 126 9.22 5.65 -0.39
C GLU A 126 10.18 6.49 0.47
N SER A 127 10.27 7.80 0.21
CA SER A 127 11.11 8.68 1.02
C SER A 127 10.62 8.79 2.47
N VAL A 128 9.30 8.82 2.68
CA VAL A 128 8.70 8.78 4.03
C VAL A 128 8.97 7.44 4.70
N PHE A 129 8.87 6.32 3.98
CA PHE A 129 9.22 5.01 4.49
C PHE A 129 10.70 4.95 4.92
N GLY A 130 11.62 5.44 4.08
CA GLY A 130 13.04 5.53 4.41
C GLY A 130 13.33 6.41 5.62
N TRP A 131 12.61 7.52 5.78
CA TRP A 131 12.70 8.39 6.94
C TRP A 131 12.27 7.68 8.23
N VAL A 132 11.13 6.97 8.19
CA VAL A 132 10.67 6.16 9.34
C VAL A 132 11.67 5.07 9.67
N LEU A 133 12.19 4.38 8.66
CA LEU A 133 13.17 3.31 8.85
C LEU A 133 14.46 3.83 9.51
N LYS A 134 14.91 5.03 9.15
CA LYS A 134 16.05 5.70 9.80
C LYS A 134 15.79 5.94 11.28
N LEU A 135 14.63 6.50 11.64
CA LEU A 135 14.25 6.69 13.04
C LEU A 135 14.26 5.39 13.85
N VAL A 136 13.74 4.31 13.25
CA VAL A 136 13.71 2.99 13.86
C VAL A 136 15.14 2.43 14.02
N ALA A 137 16.02 2.69 13.04
CA ALA A 137 17.43 2.29 13.11
C ALA A 137 18.19 3.04 14.21
N GLU A 138 17.92 4.31 14.44
CA GLU A 138 18.50 5.12 15.54
C GLU A 138 18.15 4.55 16.92
N GLN A 139 17.04 3.82 17.02
CA GLN A 139 16.67 3.06 18.25
C GLN A 139 17.31 1.66 18.32
N GLY A 140 18.19 1.31 17.38
CA GLY A 140 18.86 0.01 17.34
C GLY A 140 17.97 -1.17 16.92
N LEU A 141 16.80 -0.87 16.33
CA LEU A 141 15.81 -1.87 15.93
C LEU A 141 15.99 -2.36 14.48
N VAL A 142 16.99 -1.89 13.75
CA VAL A 142 17.35 -2.41 12.41
C VAL A 142 18.74 -3.05 12.53
N ARG A 143 18.84 -4.35 12.34
CA ARG A 143 20.09 -5.12 12.47
C ARG A 143 20.67 -5.55 11.13
N GLY A 144 19.80 -5.84 10.16
CA GLY A 144 20.17 -6.24 8.80
C GLY A 144 20.92 -7.57 8.72
N LYS A 145 20.89 -8.40 9.77
CA LYS A 145 21.65 -9.68 9.82
C LYS A 145 20.93 -10.82 9.13
N ARG A 146 19.62 -10.94 9.35
CA ARG A 146 18.77 -11.98 8.79
C ARG A 146 17.53 -11.32 8.18
N ILE A 147 17.42 -11.43 6.88
CA ILE A 147 16.30 -10.83 6.13
C ILE A 147 15.42 -11.94 5.61
N GLY A 148 14.17 -11.93 6.03
CA GLY A 148 13.13 -12.80 5.50
C GLY A 148 12.43 -12.11 4.31
N VAL A 149 12.24 -12.82 3.20
CA VAL A 149 11.48 -12.32 2.05
C VAL A 149 10.32 -13.26 1.77
N ASP A 150 9.14 -12.68 1.64
CA ASP A 150 7.94 -13.41 1.24
C ASP A 150 7.03 -12.52 0.38
N ALA A 151 6.27 -13.14 -0.52
CA ALA A 151 5.32 -12.49 -1.39
C ALA A 151 3.90 -12.91 -1.08
N SER A 152 3.00 -11.96 -1.20
CA SER A 152 1.56 -12.23 -1.21
C SER A 152 0.96 -11.83 -2.56
N THR A 153 -0.33 -12.05 -2.73
CA THR A 153 -1.07 -11.58 -3.91
C THR A 153 -2.10 -10.58 -3.45
N MET A 154 -2.14 -9.44 -4.10
CA MET A 154 -3.10 -8.36 -3.82
C MET A 154 -4.00 -8.17 -5.03
N GLU A 155 -5.31 -8.33 -4.84
CA GLU A 155 -6.29 -8.08 -5.89
C GLU A 155 -6.33 -6.58 -6.22
N ALA A 156 -6.30 -6.25 -7.51
CA ALA A 156 -6.44 -4.88 -7.98
C ALA A 156 -7.90 -4.41 -7.87
N ASN A 157 -8.09 -3.13 -7.60
CA ASN A 157 -9.42 -2.52 -7.64
C ASN A 157 -9.92 -2.31 -9.09
N ALA A 158 -9.93 -3.40 -9.87
CA ALA A 158 -10.31 -3.41 -11.26
C ALA A 158 -11.01 -4.73 -11.61
N ALA A 159 -12.17 -4.65 -12.25
CA ALA A 159 -12.95 -5.83 -12.57
C ALA A 159 -12.40 -6.53 -13.84
N LEU A 160 -12.21 -7.84 -13.77
CA LEU A 160 -11.76 -8.66 -14.93
C LEU A 160 -12.68 -8.50 -16.16
N ARG A 161 -13.97 -8.24 -15.96
CA ARG A 161 -14.93 -7.99 -17.07
C ARG A 161 -14.66 -6.70 -17.86
N THR A 162 -13.81 -5.80 -17.37
CA THR A 162 -13.48 -4.51 -18.00
C THR A 162 -12.18 -4.55 -18.81
N ILE A 163 -11.56 -5.73 -18.93
CA ILE A 163 -10.37 -5.88 -19.77
C ILE A 163 -10.70 -5.65 -21.24
N VAL A 164 -9.72 -5.11 -21.94
CA VAL A 164 -9.80 -4.87 -23.38
C VAL A 164 -8.60 -5.49 -24.08
N ARG A 165 -8.77 -5.84 -25.35
CA ARG A 165 -7.69 -6.32 -26.18
C ARG A 165 -6.67 -5.20 -26.42
N ARG A 166 -5.38 -5.55 -26.43
CA ARG A 166 -4.30 -4.58 -26.68
C ARG A 166 -4.21 -4.16 -28.15
N ASP A 167 -4.59 -5.03 -29.07
CA ASP A 167 -4.48 -4.81 -30.50
C ASP A 167 -5.59 -3.90 -31.07
N ASP A 168 -6.81 -4.01 -30.58
CA ASP A 168 -7.97 -3.32 -31.16
C ASP A 168 -8.91 -2.66 -30.15
N GLY A 169 -8.62 -2.78 -28.85
CA GLY A 169 -9.38 -2.14 -27.78
C GLY A 169 -10.74 -2.76 -27.48
N ARG A 170 -11.09 -3.88 -28.13
CA ARG A 170 -12.38 -4.54 -27.91
C ARG A 170 -12.45 -5.20 -26.53
N THR A 171 -13.62 -5.08 -25.91
CA THR A 171 -13.94 -5.80 -24.69
C THR A 171 -14.10 -7.31 -24.94
N TYR A 172 -13.99 -8.11 -23.90
CA TYR A 172 -14.23 -9.54 -23.97
C TYR A 172 -15.62 -9.88 -24.53
N ARG A 173 -16.63 -9.10 -24.15
CA ARG A 173 -18.00 -9.27 -24.66
C ARG A 173 -18.10 -8.97 -26.16
N GLU A 174 -17.48 -7.91 -26.63
CA GLU A 174 -17.47 -7.55 -28.07
C GLU A 174 -16.76 -8.59 -28.89
N MET A 175 -15.66 -9.16 -28.38
CA MET A 175 -14.97 -10.30 -29.01
C MET A 175 -15.92 -11.52 -29.13
N LEU A 176 -16.64 -11.86 -28.07
CA LEU A 176 -17.61 -12.98 -28.12
C LEU A 176 -18.76 -12.71 -29.10
N ILE A 177 -19.27 -11.48 -29.18
CA ILE A 177 -20.30 -11.08 -30.16
C ILE A 177 -19.78 -11.28 -31.59
N GLN A 178 -18.57 -10.87 -31.86
CA GLN A 178 -17.95 -11.05 -33.19
C GLN A 178 -17.81 -12.54 -33.54
N MET A 179 -17.36 -13.36 -32.61
CA MET A 179 -17.23 -14.81 -32.79
C MET A 179 -18.60 -15.47 -33.03
N ALA A 180 -19.63 -15.04 -32.30
CA ALA A 180 -21.00 -15.54 -32.49
C ALA A 180 -21.50 -15.20 -33.90
N LYS A 181 -21.29 -13.98 -34.37
CA LYS A 181 -21.64 -13.56 -35.76
C LYS A 181 -20.91 -14.40 -36.81
N GLN A 182 -19.61 -14.66 -36.61
CA GLN A 182 -18.83 -15.53 -37.50
C GLN A 182 -19.33 -16.99 -37.52
N SER A 183 -19.98 -17.41 -36.42
CA SER A 183 -20.60 -18.74 -36.28
C SER A 183 -22.05 -18.77 -36.81
N GLY A 184 -22.52 -17.70 -37.46
CA GLY A 184 -23.87 -17.62 -38.04
C GLY A 184 -24.98 -17.11 -37.12
N ILE A 185 -24.65 -16.61 -35.92
CA ILE A 185 -25.62 -16.00 -35.00
C ILE A 185 -25.58 -14.49 -35.18
N GLU A 186 -26.43 -13.93 -36.01
CA GLU A 186 -26.41 -12.49 -36.34
C GLU A 186 -26.71 -11.59 -35.14
N THR A 187 -27.66 -11.98 -34.29
CA THR A 187 -28.08 -11.24 -33.09
C THR A 187 -27.95 -12.07 -31.84
N PRO A 188 -26.70 -12.28 -31.32
CA PRO A 188 -26.47 -13.16 -30.19
C PRO A 188 -27.08 -12.57 -28.90
N THR A 189 -27.87 -13.39 -28.19
CA THR A 189 -28.37 -13.08 -26.85
C THR A 189 -27.26 -13.28 -25.80
N ALA A 190 -27.51 -12.82 -24.58
CA ALA A 190 -26.56 -13.07 -23.46
C ALA A 190 -26.33 -14.54 -23.22
N ASP A 191 -27.37 -15.36 -23.33
CA ASP A 191 -27.30 -16.83 -23.16
C ASP A 191 -26.50 -17.50 -24.28
N ASP A 192 -26.65 -17.05 -25.52
CA ASP A 192 -25.85 -17.54 -26.64
C ASP A 192 -24.37 -17.27 -26.45
N LEU A 193 -24.01 -16.06 -25.97
CA LEU A 193 -22.63 -15.72 -25.66
C LEU A 193 -22.05 -16.59 -24.53
N VAL A 194 -22.84 -16.86 -23.48
CA VAL A 194 -22.44 -17.76 -22.38
C VAL A 194 -22.25 -19.20 -22.90
N ARG A 195 -23.16 -19.72 -23.74
CA ARG A 195 -23.05 -21.05 -24.36
C ARG A 195 -21.81 -21.13 -25.26
N LEU A 196 -21.63 -20.14 -26.13
CA LEU A 196 -20.47 -20.07 -27.03
C LEU A 196 -19.18 -20.04 -26.21
N ASP A 197 -19.12 -19.20 -25.18
CA ASP A 197 -17.94 -19.09 -24.33
C ASP A 197 -17.67 -20.40 -23.59
N ARG A 198 -18.69 -21.10 -23.07
CA ARG A 198 -18.51 -22.41 -22.43
C ARG A 198 -17.98 -23.47 -23.37
N ALA A 199 -18.44 -23.47 -24.63
CA ALA A 199 -18.05 -24.47 -25.64
C ALA A 199 -16.62 -24.22 -26.21
N ARG A 200 -16.07 -23.03 -26.07
CA ARG A 200 -14.73 -22.69 -26.56
C ARG A 200 -13.65 -23.52 -25.88
N THR A 201 -12.77 -24.11 -26.66
CA THR A 201 -11.52 -24.73 -26.21
C THR A 201 -10.40 -23.68 -26.21
N GLY A 202 -9.40 -23.86 -25.35
CA GLY A 202 -8.21 -23.02 -25.36
C GLY A 202 -8.39 -21.59 -24.80
N LYS A 203 -9.32 -21.39 -23.89
CA LYS A 203 -9.55 -20.10 -23.21
C LYS A 203 -8.34 -19.71 -22.36
N LYS A 204 -7.42 -18.97 -22.94
CA LYS A 204 -6.32 -18.35 -22.18
C LYS A 204 -6.52 -16.84 -22.20
N LEU A 205 -6.60 -16.23 -21.02
CA LEU A 205 -6.46 -14.80 -20.86
C LEU A 205 -4.97 -14.52 -20.65
N SER A 206 -4.30 -14.05 -21.71
CA SER A 206 -2.90 -13.67 -21.66
C SER A 206 -2.73 -12.20 -21.35
N ASN A 207 -1.75 -11.84 -20.53
CA ASN A 207 -1.35 -10.45 -20.31
C ASN A 207 -0.72 -9.80 -21.55
N GLU A 208 -0.33 -10.58 -22.55
CA GLU A 208 0.11 -10.09 -23.86
C GLU A 208 -1.05 -9.57 -24.70
N ASP A 209 -2.20 -10.24 -24.63
CA ASP A 209 -3.40 -9.93 -25.43
C ASP A 209 -4.33 -8.93 -24.76
N TRP A 210 -4.39 -8.95 -23.43
CA TRP A 210 -5.39 -8.26 -22.65
C TRP A 210 -4.79 -7.25 -21.65
N VAL A 211 -5.50 -6.17 -21.42
CA VAL A 211 -5.13 -5.15 -20.43
C VAL A 211 -6.38 -4.63 -19.72
N SER A 212 -6.27 -4.28 -18.46
CA SER A 212 -7.33 -3.57 -17.76
C SER A 212 -7.38 -2.11 -18.23
N LYS A 213 -8.56 -1.64 -18.61
CA LYS A 213 -8.77 -0.22 -18.95
C LYS A 213 -8.73 0.66 -17.70
N THR A 214 -9.17 0.12 -16.56
CA THR A 214 -9.26 0.85 -15.29
C THR A 214 -7.90 0.93 -14.59
N ASP A 215 -7.11 -0.16 -14.68
CA ASP A 215 -5.79 -0.29 -14.05
C ASP A 215 -4.84 -1.02 -15.02
N PRO A 216 -4.18 -0.30 -15.93
CA PRO A 216 -3.33 -0.91 -16.97
C PRO A 216 -2.09 -1.63 -16.44
N GLN A 217 -1.69 -1.36 -15.20
CA GLN A 217 -0.53 -2.00 -14.57
C GLN A 217 -0.88 -3.34 -13.93
N ALA A 218 -2.13 -3.52 -13.50
CA ALA A 218 -2.59 -4.78 -12.94
C ALA A 218 -2.49 -5.93 -13.96
N LYS A 219 -2.08 -7.11 -13.49
CA LYS A 219 -1.89 -8.30 -14.32
C LYS A 219 -2.94 -9.35 -14.04
N ILE A 220 -3.34 -10.05 -15.09
CA ILE A 220 -4.21 -11.21 -14.99
C ILE A 220 -3.40 -12.33 -14.35
N ALA A 221 -3.79 -12.75 -13.16
CA ALA A 221 -3.12 -13.81 -12.42
C ALA A 221 -4.13 -14.76 -11.76
N LYS A 222 -3.74 -16.02 -11.59
CA LYS A 222 -4.51 -17.00 -10.84
C LYS A 222 -4.11 -16.93 -9.38
N LEU A 223 -5.06 -16.62 -8.51
CA LEU A 223 -4.82 -16.52 -7.08
C LEU A 223 -4.92 -17.88 -6.36
N LYS A 224 -4.60 -17.89 -5.06
CA LYS A 224 -4.67 -19.08 -4.19
C LYS A 224 -6.09 -19.63 -4.06
N ASP A 225 -7.12 -18.83 -4.28
CA ASP A 225 -8.54 -19.25 -4.34
C ASP A 225 -8.88 -20.06 -5.60
N GLY A 226 -7.93 -20.24 -6.51
CA GLY A 226 -8.09 -20.94 -7.78
C GLY A 226 -8.76 -20.11 -8.88
N ARG A 227 -9.15 -18.85 -8.61
CA ARG A 227 -9.80 -17.96 -9.56
C ARG A 227 -8.78 -17.02 -10.21
N THR A 228 -9.17 -16.47 -11.35
CA THR A 228 -8.38 -15.49 -12.09
C THR A 228 -8.85 -14.09 -11.73
N HIS A 229 -7.90 -13.23 -11.35
CA HIS A 229 -8.12 -11.85 -10.97
C HIS A 229 -7.14 -10.92 -11.68
N LEU A 230 -7.44 -9.63 -11.69
CA LEU A 230 -6.44 -8.59 -11.92
C LEU A 230 -5.74 -8.35 -10.59
N ALA A 231 -4.42 -8.45 -10.56
CA ALA A 231 -3.69 -8.47 -9.31
C ALA A 231 -2.29 -7.87 -9.42
N TYR A 232 -1.71 -7.64 -8.25
CA TYR A 232 -0.33 -7.30 -7.99
C TYR A 232 0.31 -8.34 -7.07
N LYS A 233 1.64 -8.36 -7.05
CA LYS A 233 2.44 -9.19 -6.16
C LYS A 233 3.26 -8.28 -5.23
N PRO A 234 2.74 -7.89 -4.05
CA PRO A 234 3.55 -7.26 -3.02
C PRO A 234 4.52 -8.26 -2.43
N GLU A 235 5.78 -7.86 -2.38
CA GLU A 235 6.88 -8.60 -1.75
C GLU A 235 7.41 -7.79 -0.58
N HIS A 236 7.52 -8.40 0.60
CA HIS A 236 8.02 -7.77 1.81
C HIS A 236 9.33 -8.40 2.23
N ALA A 237 10.28 -7.54 2.59
CA ALA A 237 11.50 -7.95 3.24
C ALA A 237 11.49 -7.48 4.71
N VAL A 238 11.76 -8.39 5.62
CA VAL A 238 11.65 -8.18 7.07
C VAL A 238 12.96 -8.54 7.76
N ASP A 239 13.47 -7.67 8.62
CA ASP A 239 14.53 -8.01 9.55
C ASP A 239 13.97 -9.00 10.59
N LEU A 240 14.34 -10.27 10.47
CA LEU A 240 13.80 -11.37 11.29
C LEU A 240 14.22 -11.29 12.76
N ASP A 241 15.25 -10.52 13.09
CA ASP A 241 15.69 -10.35 14.46
C ASP A 241 14.83 -9.32 15.22
N THR A 242 14.14 -8.44 14.52
CA THR A 242 13.39 -7.34 15.11
C THR A 242 11.94 -7.25 14.63
N GLY A 243 11.59 -7.93 13.55
CA GLY A 243 10.27 -7.86 12.91
C GLY A 243 10.04 -6.59 12.07
N ILE A 244 11.06 -5.76 11.86
CA ILE A 244 10.92 -4.51 11.10
C ILE A 244 10.90 -4.80 9.61
N ILE A 245 9.91 -4.25 8.90
CA ILE A 245 9.86 -4.27 7.44
C ILE A 245 10.94 -3.32 6.92
N VAL A 246 11.89 -3.85 6.17
CA VAL A 246 13.03 -3.10 5.60
C VAL A 246 12.85 -2.78 4.11
N ALA A 247 11.98 -3.51 3.42
CA ALA A 247 11.53 -3.16 2.08
C ALA A 247 10.12 -3.70 1.83
N ALA A 248 9.35 -2.98 1.00
CA ALA A 248 8.06 -3.42 0.48
C ALA A 248 8.02 -3.03 -1.00
N VAL A 249 8.03 -4.02 -1.89
CA VAL A 249 8.11 -3.81 -3.34
C VAL A 249 6.86 -4.39 -4.01
N LEU A 250 6.29 -3.64 -4.93
CA LEU A 250 5.13 -4.08 -5.68
C LEU A 250 5.57 -4.57 -7.07
N HIS A 251 5.41 -5.86 -7.31
CA HIS A 251 5.74 -6.50 -8.58
C HIS A 251 4.47 -6.83 -9.40
N PRO A 252 4.59 -6.99 -10.71
CA PRO A 252 3.54 -7.56 -11.55
C PRO A 252 3.16 -8.97 -11.08
N ALA A 253 1.85 -9.26 -10.97
CA ALA A 253 1.38 -10.54 -10.42
C ALA A 253 1.67 -11.76 -11.30
N ASP A 254 2.07 -11.56 -12.57
CA ASP A 254 2.47 -12.60 -13.52
C ASP A 254 3.96 -12.98 -13.44
N GLN A 255 4.73 -12.31 -12.58
CA GLN A 255 6.15 -12.61 -12.37
C GLN A 255 6.36 -13.63 -11.24
N GLY A 256 7.20 -14.62 -11.51
CA GLY A 256 7.57 -15.63 -10.51
C GLY A 256 8.57 -15.11 -9.47
N ASP A 257 8.64 -15.79 -8.32
CA ASP A 257 9.48 -15.41 -7.17
C ASP A 257 10.96 -15.30 -7.53
N THR A 258 11.45 -16.17 -8.40
CA THR A 258 12.84 -16.15 -8.89
C THR A 258 13.19 -14.94 -9.77
N THR A 259 12.17 -14.26 -10.29
CA THR A 259 12.34 -13.07 -11.14
C THR A 259 12.27 -11.79 -10.30
N THR A 260 11.46 -11.78 -9.25
CA THR A 260 11.19 -10.57 -8.45
C THR A 260 12.20 -10.35 -7.32
N ILE A 261 12.82 -11.43 -6.82
CA ILE A 261 13.70 -11.38 -5.65
C ILE A 261 14.85 -10.37 -5.78
N GLU A 262 15.46 -10.25 -6.95
CA GLU A 262 16.59 -9.34 -7.16
C GLU A 262 16.19 -7.88 -6.95
N GLY A 263 15.01 -7.48 -7.47
CA GLY A 263 14.45 -6.15 -7.25
C GLY A 263 14.19 -5.87 -5.78
N THR A 264 13.64 -6.84 -5.05
CA THR A 264 13.37 -6.71 -3.62
C THR A 264 14.67 -6.63 -2.80
N LEU A 265 15.70 -7.42 -3.11
CA LEU A 265 16.98 -7.34 -2.44
C LEU A 265 17.71 -6.01 -2.72
N THR A 266 17.63 -5.49 -3.93
CA THR A 266 18.14 -4.16 -4.28
C THR A 266 17.44 -3.07 -3.45
N ALA A 267 16.13 -3.16 -3.26
CA ALA A 267 15.41 -2.23 -2.40
C ALA A 267 15.86 -2.33 -0.92
N VAL A 268 16.09 -3.55 -0.42
CA VAL A 268 16.66 -3.76 0.94
C VAL A 268 18.03 -3.08 1.06
N GLU A 269 18.92 -3.32 0.09
CA GLU A 269 20.26 -2.73 0.10
C GLU A 269 20.20 -1.21 0.10
N ASN A 270 19.38 -0.62 -0.77
CA ASN A 270 19.19 0.83 -0.86
C ASN A 270 18.63 1.43 0.44
N ASN A 271 17.66 0.77 1.05
CA ASN A 271 17.04 1.24 2.28
C ASN A 271 17.96 1.12 3.49
N LEU A 272 18.81 0.08 3.55
CA LEU A 272 19.71 -0.16 4.67
C LEU A 272 21.06 0.56 4.51
N ALA A 273 21.45 0.97 3.32
CA ALA A 273 22.73 1.63 3.06
C ALA A 273 22.94 2.91 3.91
N PRO A 274 21.96 3.85 4.02
CA PRO A 274 22.11 5.06 4.83
C PRO A 274 22.34 4.79 6.31
N MET A 275 21.97 3.60 6.78
CA MET A 275 22.08 3.18 8.19
C MET A 275 23.31 2.29 8.45
N SER A 276 24.17 2.09 7.45
CA SER A 276 25.32 1.17 7.51
C SER A 276 24.94 -0.27 7.91
N ALA A 277 23.70 -0.65 7.63
CA ALA A 277 23.12 -1.97 7.89
C ALA A 277 22.94 -2.82 6.63
N ALA A 278 23.27 -2.28 5.46
CA ALA A 278 23.21 -3.01 4.19
C ALA A 278 24.18 -4.18 4.17
N PRO A 279 23.78 -5.30 3.54
CA PRO A 279 24.66 -6.45 3.36
C PRO A 279 25.87 -6.10 2.50
N THR A 280 27.03 -6.61 2.90
CA THR A 280 28.29 -6.46 2.15
C THR A 280 29.06 -7.77 2.14
N LYS A 281 30.04 -7.92 1.25
CA LYS A 281 30.90 -9.13 1.24
C LYS A 281 31.65 -9.35 2.55
N GLN A 282 32.01 -8.26 3.26
CA GLN A 282 32.69 -8.32 4.55
C GLN A 282 31.71 -8.60 5.71
N LYS A 283 30.45 -8.13 5.58
CA LYS A 283 29.38 -8.32 6.55
C LYS A 283 28.14 -8.80 5.82
N PRO A 284 28.10 -10.08 5.43
CA PRO A 284 26.97 -10.59 4.66
C PRO A 284 25.75 -10.82 5.54
N SER A 285 24.57 -10.57 4.97
CA SER A 285 23.28 -10.87 5.59
C SER A 285 22.76 -12.25 5.16
N GLU A 286 22.06 -12.91 6.06
CA GLU A 286 21.38 -14.16 5.79
C GLU A 286 20.03 -13.91 5.12
N LEU A 287 19.80 -14.53 3.96
CA LEU A 287 18.52 -14.50 3.27
C LEU A 287 17.69 -15.73 3.61
N VAL A 288 16.52 -15.52 4.19
CA VAL A 288 15.51 -16.55 4.45
C VAL A 288 14.33 -16.33 3.51
N ALA A 289 14.07 -17.27 2.64
CA ALA A 289 12.97 -17.22 1.71
C ALA A 289 12.43 -18.63 1.44
N ASP A 290 11.20 -18.69 0.94
CA ASP A 290 10.55 -19.94 0.59
C ASP A 290 11.24 -20.64 -0.60
N LYS A 291 10.87 -21.90 -0.88
CA LYS A 291 11.42 -22.70 -1.97
C LYS A 291 11.12 -22.10 -3.34
N GLY A 292 10.07 -21.32 -3.48
CA GLY A 292 9.70 -20.64 -4.74
C GLY A 292 10.78 -19.71 -5.26
N TYR A 293 11.56 -19.12 -4.36
CA TYR A 293 12.67 -18.22 -4.70
C TYR A 293 13.97 -18.92 -5.13
N HIS A 294 13.99 -20.24 -5.12
CA HIS A 294 15.21 -21.00 -5.33
C HIS A 294 15.48 -21.34 -6.79
N SER A 295 16.48 -20.70 -7.39
CA SER A 295 17.01 -21.07 -8.70
C SER A 295 18.55 -20.97 -8.73
N ARG A 296 19.19 -21.65 -9.71
CA ARG A 296 20.65 -21.54 -9.90
C ARG A 296 21.09 -20.10 -10.22
N ALA A 297 20.25 -19.33 -10.94
CA ALA A 297 20.55 -17.95 -11.27
C ALA A 297 20.53 -17.09 -10.01
N VAL A 298 19.46 -17.16 -9.21
CA VAL A 298 19.34 -16.43 -7.93
C VAL A 298 20.51 -16.76 -7.01
N LEU A 299 20.91 -18.04 -6.90
CA LEU A 299 22.05 -18.43 -6.07
C LEU A 299 23.35 -17.76 -6.49
N LYS A 300 23.62 -17.67 -7.80
CA LYS A 300 24.81 -16.99 -8.33
C LYS A 300 24.81 -15.50 -8.01
N THR A 301 23.65 -14.85 -8.14
CA THR A 301 23.49 -13.43 -7.78
C THR A 301 23.76 -13.20 -6.30
N LEU A 302 23.23 -14.06 -5.42
CA LEU A 302 23.45 -13.99 -3.97
C LEU A 302 24.93 -14.17 -3.61
N ASP A 303 25.61 -15.15 -4.22
CA ASP A 303 27.05 -15.42 -3.98
C ASP A 303 27.93 -14.26 -4.46
N ALA A 304 27.52 -13.54 -5.52
CA ALA A 304 28.24 -12.38 -6.03
C ALA A 304 28.06 -11.13 -5.14
N GLY A 305 26.94 -11.07 -4.40
CA GLY A 305 26.55 -9.95 -3.52
C GLY A 305 27.01 -10.12 -2.07
N GLY A 306 26.35 -9.38 -1.20
CA GLY A 306 26.54 -9.44 0.26
C GLY A 306 25.59 -10.42 0.97
N TRP A 307 25.07 -11.43 0.28
CA TRP A 307 24.05 -12.32 0.79
C TRP A 307 24.59 -13.73 1.04
N LYS A 308 24.28 -14.28 2.20
CA LYS A 308 24.42 -15.71 2.48
C LYS A 308 23.06 -16.36 2.39
N LYS A 309 22.98 -17.42 1.60
CA LYS A 309 21.78 -18.22 1.55
C LYS A 309 21.65 -19.00 2.86
N ILE A 310 20.50 -18.91 3.48
CA ILE A 310 20.06 -19.85 4.48
C ILE A 310 18.80 -20.55 3.99
N GLY A 311 18.77 -21.82 4.30
CA GLY A 311 17.71 -22.70 3.91
C GLY A 311 16.34 -22.29 4.44
N ARG A 312 15.38 -23.05 4.02
CA ARG A 312 13.95 -23.04 4.27
C ARG A 312 13.54 -22.46 5.62
N ALA A 313 12.62 -21.50 5.63
CA ALA A 313 11.74 -21.36 6.77
C ALA A 313 10.96 -22.68 6.93
N HIS A 314 11.28 -23.47 7.95
CA HIS A 314 10.36 -24.50 8.42
C HIS A 314 9.30 -23.76 9.25
N VAL A 315 8.11 -23.66 8.69
CA VAL A 315 6.89 -23.36 9.44
C VAL A 315 6.41 -24.66 10.08
#